data_baaa5ee9d5fd5b8646ed96a68edf5ce7
#
_entry.id   baaa5ee9d5fd5b8646ed96a68edf5ce7
#
_cell.length_a   1.000
_cell.length_b   1.000
_cell.length_c   1.000
_cell.angle_alpha   90.00
_cell.angle_beta   90.00
_cell.angle_gamma   90.00
#
_symmetry.space_group_name_H-M   'P 1'
#
loop_
_entity.id
_entity.type
_entity.pdbx_description
1 polymer ?
#
loop_
_entity_poly.entity_id
_entity_poly.type
_entity_poly.pdbx_seq_one_letter_code
_entity_poly.pdbx_strand_id
1 'polypeptide(L)'
;MHFRLPKPLHGWRAFAGEVGIIVLGVLIALAAEQVVANLHWRHKVGVIRQSLMGELGNDRARWESNMSQVPCAKREVAALDEWAKRASPGAAAPATPQMAYGLFWWMHWANWNLASSGDTLDHFPITEQLEFASLYDGIKHREADIETATDLGQQVHGLIPLADDAAGRRELRAVLARLAGKIQAVAQNDSYMRRHFDAVGVKPDRSDFAADDADAPQCKG
;
A
#
# COMPACT_ATOMS: atom_id res chain seq x y z
N MET A 1 44.64 -1.44 63.98
CA MET A 1 43.23 -1.59 63.58
C MET A 1 42.99 -3.08 63.27
N HIS A 2 42.35 -3.83 64.14
CA HIS A 2 42.04 -5.24 63.91
C HIS A 2 40.70 -5.33 63.17
N PHE A 3 40.73 -5.64 61.89
CA PHE A 3 39.53 -6.03 61.15
C PHE A 3 39.07 -7.39 61.66
N ARG A 4 38.04 -7.41 62.49
CA ARG A 4 37.30 -8.63 62.83
C ARG A 4 36.38 -8.95 61.64
N LEU A 5 36.76 -9.94 60.84
CA LEU A 5 35.86 -10.59 59.89
C LEU A 5 34.67 -11.15 60.66
N PRO A 6 33.42 -10.82 60.29
CA PRO A 6 32.25 -11.42 60.93
C PRO A 6 32.31 -12.94 60.72
N LYS A 7 32.17 -13.72 61.82
CA LYS A 7 32.04 -15.18 61.75
C LYS A 7 30.82 -15.52 60.90
N PRO A 8 30.90 -16.46 59.95
CA PRO A 8 29.73 -16.92 59.21
C PRO A 8 28.75 -17.56 60.21
N LEU A 9 27.67 -16.88 60.43
CA LEU A 9 26.61 -17.16 61.45
C LEU A 9 25.72 -18.27 60.92
N HIS A 10 25.91 -19.26 60.42
CA HIS A 10 25.08 -20.44 60.05
C HIS A 10 25.78 -21.30 58.97
N GLY A 11 25.62 -22.62 59.09
CA GLY A 11 26.23 -23.57 58.19
C GLY A 11 25.79 -23.39 56.72
N TRP A 12 26.51 -23.97 55.77
CA TRP A 12 26.28 -23.93 54.32
C TRP A 12 24.79 -24.05 53.91
N ARG A 13 24.00 -24.80 54.65
CA ARG A 13 22.55 -24.99 54.39
C ARG A 13 21.73 -23.72 54.64
N ALA A 14 22.05 -22.92 55.62
CA ALA A 14 21.36 -21.65 55.91
C ALA A 14 21.75 -20.59 54.85
N PHE A 15 23.04 -20.50 54.49
CA PHE A 15 23.54 -19.66 53.42
C PHE A 15 22.87 -20.00 52.08
N ALA A 16 22.81 -21.30 51.72
CA ALA A 16 22.16 -21.75 50.48
C ALA A 16 20.64 -21.42 50.48
N GLY A 17 19.97 -21.46 51.64
CA GLY A 17 18.56 -21.03 51.77
C GLY A 17 18.36 -19.54 51.53
N GLU A 18 19.20 -18.68 52.12
CA GLU A 18 19.16 -17.25 51.94
C GLU A 18 19.41 -16.84 50.48
N VAL A 19 20.44 -17.41 49.87
CA VAL A 19 20.74 -17.20 48.43
C VAL A 19 19.58 -17.71 47.57
N GLY A 20 19.01 -18.86 47.87
CA GLY A 20 17.88 -19.44 47.17
C GLY A 20 16.63 -18.54 47.20
N ILE A 21 16.31 -17.91 48.31
CA ILE A 21 15.19 -16.97 48.43
C ILE A 21 15.44 -15.72 47.58
N ILE A 22 16.66 -15.18 47.61
CA ILE A 22 17.02 -14.00 46.78
C ILE A 22 16.91 -14.33 45.29
N VAL A 23 17.46 -15.44 44.86
CA VAL A 23 17.41 -15.91 43.46
C VAL A 23 15.97 -16.13 43.02
N LEU A 24 15.18 -16.79 43.87
CA LEU A 24 13.75 -17.00 43.55
C LEU A 24 12.99 -15.67 43.44
N GLY A 25 13.25 -14.72 44.34
CA GLY A 25 12.64 -13.36 44.27
C GLY A 25 12.99 -12.64 42.94
N VAL A 26 14.27 -12.70 42.54
CA VAL A 26 14.71 -12.11 41.26
C VAL A 26 14.05 -12.81 40.07
N LEU A 27 13.98 -14.16 40.07
CA LEU A 27 13.34 -14.91 38.99
C LEU A 27 11.84 -14.58 38.86
N ILE A 28 11.14 -14.45 40.00
CA ILE A 28 9.71 -14.04 40.00
C ILE A 28 9.57 -12.63 39.43
N ALA A 29 10.43 -11.69 39.84
CA ALA A 29 10.39 -10.32 39.34
C ALA A 29 10.62 -10.27 37.81
N LEU A 30 11.64 -10.96 37.32
CA LEU A 30 11.94 -11.06 35.86
C LEU A 30 10.80 -11.73 35.09
N ALA A 31 10.20 -12.79 35.66
CA ALA A 31 9.05 -13.44 35.03
C ALA A 31 7.83 -12.53 34.94
N ALA A 32 7.55 -11.75 36.00
CA ALA A 32 6.46 -10.77 36.01
C ALA A 32 6.71 -9.66 34.96
N GLU A 33 7.93 -9.13 34.90
CA GLU A 33 8.32 -8.14 33.88
C GLU A 33 8.12 -8.67 32.46
N GLN A 34 8.53 -9.92 32.19
CA GLN A 34 8.35 -10.56 30.88
C GLN A 34 6.88 -10.72 30.50
N VAL A 35 6.02 -11.07 31.46
CA VAL A 35 4.56 -11.16 31.24
C VAL A 35 3.98 -9.79 30.85
N VAL A 36 4.34 -8.74 31.58
CA VAL A 36 3.87 -7.36 31.30
C VAL A 36 4.36 -6.91 29.93
N ALA A 37 5.64 -7.14 29.60
CA ALA A 37 6.21 -6.80 28.29
C ALA A 37 5.47 -7.53 27.16
N ASN A 38 5.21 -8.84 27.31
CA ASN A 38 4.48 -9.62 26.31
C ASN A 38 3.05 -9.12 26.09
N LEU A 39 2.35 -8.74 27.16
CA LEU A 39 0.99 -8.17 27.06
C LEU A 39 1.01 -6.83 26.35
N HIS A 40 1.98 -5.97 26.65
CA HIS A 40 2.18 -4.69 26.00
C HIS A 40 2.41 -4.86 24.48
N TRP A 41 3.33 -5.74 24.09
CA TRP A 41 3.63 -5.99 22.69
C TRP A 41 2.45 -6.61 21.93
N ARG A 42 1.72 -7.55 22.54
CA ARG A 42 0.50 -8.11 21.92
C ARG A 42 -0.54 -7.04 21.63
N HIS A 43 -0.74 -6.12 22.55
CA HIS A 43 -1.67 -5.01 22.36
C HIS A 43 -1.19 -4.08 21.22
N LYS A 44 0.08 -3.66 21.24
CA LYS A 44 0.68 -2.78 20.23
C LYS A 44 0.62 -3.39 18.84
N VAL A 45 0.99 -4.67 18.69
CA VAL A 45 0.87 -5.43 17.45
C VAL A 45 -0.58 -5.47 16.97
N GLY A 46 -1.55 -5.69 17.87
CA GLY A 46 -2.97 -5.69 17.52
C GLY A 46 -3.45 -4.37 16.93
N VAL A 47 -3.07 -3.25 17.55
CA VAL A 47 -3.42 -1.91 17.08
C VAL A 47 -2.81 -1.62 15.70
N ILE A 48 -1.52 -1.90 15.53
CA ILE A 48 -0.85 -1.67 14.24
C ILE A 48 -1.43 -2.56 13.15
N ARG A 49 -1.67 -3.85 13.45
CA ARG A 49 -2.32 -4.76 12.49
C ARG A 49 -3.68 -4.23 12.03
N GLN A 50 -4.50 -3.75 12.96
CA GLN A 50 -5.80 -3.18 12.62
C GLN A 50 -5.66 -1.96 11.71
N SER A 51 -4.70 -1.08 11.97
CA SER A 51 -4.42 0.11 11.16
C SER A 51 -3.96 -0.29 9.74
N LEU A 52 -3.04 -1.26 9.62
CA LEU A 52 -2.59 -1.78 8.31
C LEU A 52 -3.74 -2.43 7.54
N MET A 53 -4.56 -3.23 8.20
CA MET A 53 -5.71 -3.88 7.56
C MET A 53 -6.77 -2.88 7.08
N GLY A 54 -6.97 -1.77 7.79
CA GLY A 54 -7.85 -0.68 7.37
C GLY A 54 -7.33 0.03 6.11
N GLU A 55 -6.06 0.44 6.12
CA GLU A 55 -5.41 1.07 4.94
C GLU A 55 -5.47 0.13 3.73
N LEU A 56 -5.09 -1.13 3.90
CA LEU A 56 -5.11 -2.12 2.82
C LEU A 56 -6.53 -2.46 2.33
N GLY A 57 -7.54 -2.37 3.19
CA GLY A 57 -8.94 -2.54 2.79
C GLY A 57 -9.38 -1.48 1.78
N ASN A 58 -9.05 -0.23 2.06
CA ASN A 58 -9.28 0.89 1.15
C ASN A 58 -8.47 0.75 -0.14
N ASP A 59 -7.19 0.38 -0.04
CA ASP A 59 -6.33 0.18 -1.21
C ASP A 59 -6.80 -0.97 -2.10
N ARG A 60 -7.28 -2.07 -1.50
CA ARG A 60 -7.91 -3.16 -2.27
C ARG A 60 -9.12 -2.67 -3.05
N ALA A 61 -9.99 -1.90 -2.42
CA ALA A 61 -11.17 -1.37 -3.08
C ALA A 61 -10.81 -0.38 -4.20
N ARG A 62 -9.80 0.49 -4.00
CA ARG A 62 -9.26 1.39 -5.03
C ARG A 62 -8.64 0.60 -6.18
N TRP A 63 -7.88 -0.44 -5.89
CA TRP A 63 -7.33 -1.32 -6.92
C TRP A 63 -8.44 -1.97 -7.77
N GLU A 64 -9.49 -2.51 -7.13
CA GLU A 64 -10.64 -3.09 -7.82
C GLU A 64 -11.36 -2.05 -8.70
N SER A 65 -11.54 -0.83 -8.22
CA SER A 65 -12.08 0.29 -9.00
C SER A 65 -11.19 0.63 -10.20
N ASN A 66 -9.88 0.75 -10.00
CA ASN A 66 -8.91 0.98 -11.07
C ASN A 66 -9.01 -0.08 -12.16
N MET A 67 -9.10 -1.35 -11.78
CA MET A 67 -9.24 -2.45 -12.75
C MET A 67 -10.54 -2.39 -13.53
N SER A 68 -11.64 -1.92 -12.93
CA SER A 68 -12.92 -1.73 -13.60
C SER A 68 -12.87 -0.61 -14.67
N GLN A 69 -11.97 0.35 -14.52
CA GLN A 69 -11.81 1.49 -15.44
C GLN A 69 -10.88 1.20 -16.61
N VAL A 70 -10.00 0.20 -16.50
CA VAL A 70 -9.04 -0.18 -17.55
C VAL A 70 -9.69 -0.36 -18.94
N PRO A 71 -10.83 -1.06 -19.10
CA PRO A 71 -11.45 -1.21 -20.43
C PRO A 71 -11.87 0.12 -21.06
N CYS A 72 -12.37 1.08 -20.25
CA CYS A 72 -12.74 2.42 -20.71
C CYS A 72 -11.52 3.20 -21.16
N ALA A 73 -10.50 3.27 -20.31
CA ALA A 73 -9.27 3.97 -20.63
C ALA A 73 -8.64 3.45 -21.94
N LYS A 74 -8.64 2.13 -22.16
CA LYS A 74 -8.15 1.52 -23.42
C LYS A 74 -9.01 1.95 -24.62
N ARG A 75 -10.34 2.00 -24.48
CA ARG A 75 -11.22 2.44 -25.57
C ARG A 75 -11.01 3.92 -25.91
N GLU A 76 -10.86 4.80 -24.91
CA GLU A 76 -10.60 6.22 -25.11
C GLU A 76 -9.28 6.46 -25.84
N VAL A 77 -8.21 5.78 -25.40
CA VAL A 77 -6.89 5.84 -26.07
C VAL A 77 -6.98 5.38 -27.51
N ALA A 78 -7.66 4.27 -27.77
CA ALA A 78 -7.83 3.74 -29.12
C ALA A 78 -8.66 4.70 -30.01
N ALA A 79 -9.74 5.26 -29.50
CA ALA A 79 -10.60 6.20 -30.24
C ALA A 79 -9.84 7.48 -30.60
N LEU A 80 -9.04 8.02 -29.66
CA LEU A 80 -8.20 9.19 -29.92
C LEU A 80 -7.09 8.91 -30.93
N ASP A 81 -6.43 7.76 -30.85
CA ASP A 81 -5.38 7.38 -31.82
C ASP A 81 -5.97 7.24 -33.23
N GLU A 82 -7.14 6.60 -33.36
CA GLU A 82 -7.84 6.51 -34.66
C GLU A 82 -8.29 7.86 -35.19
N TRP A 83 -8.81 8.74 -34.32
CA TRP A 83 -9.12 10.12 -34.69
C TRP A 83 -7.87 10.87 -35.17
N ALA A 84 -6.78 10.83 -34.40
CA ALA A 84 -5.55 11.53 -34.74
C ALA A 84 -4.90 11.02 -36.05
N LYS A 85 -5.17 9.77 -36.46
CA LYS A 85 -4.75 9.24 -37.76
C LYS A 85 -5.54 9.80 -38.95
N ARG A 86 -6.84 10.06 -38.76
CA ARG A 86 -7.77 10.28 -39.88
C ARG A 86 -8.42 11.66 -39.88
N ALA A 87 -8.32 12.41 -38.79
CA ALA A 87 -9.01 13.69 -38.65
C ALA A 87 -8.53 14.71 -39.69
N SER A 88 -9.51 15.40 -40.30
CA SER A 88 -9.28 16.62 -41.08
C SER A 88 -9.01 17.79 -40.14
N PRO A 89 -8.34 18.86 -40.61
CA PRO A 89 -8.23 20.10 -39.82
C PRO A 89 -9.58 20.57 -39.30
N GLY A 90 -9.67 20.92 -38.01
CA GLY A 90 -10.91 21.36 -37.36
C GLY A 90 -11.92 20.27 -36.98
N ALA A 91 -11.59 18.98 -37.18
CA ALA A 91 -12.45 17.88 -36.75
C ALA A 91 -12.50 17.77 -35.22
N ALA A 92 -13.71 17.72 -34.64
CA ALA A 92 -13.86 17.51 -33.20
C ALA A 92 -13.28 16.18 -32.72
N ALA A 93 -12.51 16.22 -31.63
CA ALA A 93 -12.00 15.02 -30.98
C ALA A 93 -13.10 14.27 -30.24
N PRO A 94 -12.98 12.91 -30.12
CA PRO A 94 -13.89 12.14 -29.29
C PRO A 94 -13.79 12.57 -27.82
N ALA A 95 -14.87 12.37 -27.07
CA ALA A 95 -14.90 12.64 -25.62
C ALA A 95 -13.96 11.65 -24.88
N THR A 96 -13.29 12.18 -23.85
CA THR A 96 -12.33 11.44 -23.04
C THR A 96 -12.62 11.62 -21.53
N PRO A 97 -13.80 11.17 -21.05
CA PRO A 97 -14.22 11.41 -19.68
C PRO A 97 -13.26 10.80 -18.65
N GLN A 98 -12.71 9.61 -18.89
CA GLN A 98 -11.77 8.98 -17.97
C GLN A 98 -10.47 9.79 -17.83
N MET A 99 -9.93 10.30 -18.94
CA MET A 99 -8.70 11.10 -18.91
C MET A 99 -8.92 12.47 -18.24
N ALA A 100 -10.14 13.03 -18.31
CA ALA A 100 -10.48 14.31 -17.70
C ALA A 100 -10.61 14.25 -16.17
N TYR A 101 -11.12 13.13 -15.63
CA TYR A 101 -11.32 12.94 -14.19
C TYR A 101 -10.13 12.30 -13.46
N GLY A 102 -9.13 11.80 -14.19
CA GLY A 102 -8.06 10.99 -13.67
C GLY A 102 -8.29 9.50 -13.94
N LEU A 103 -7.23 8.84 -14.44
CA LEU A 103 -7.36 7.47 -14.94
C LEU A 103 -7.53 6.44 -13.84
N PHE A 104 -6.95 6.72 -12.65
CA PHE A 104 -6.85 5.74 -11.58
C PHE A 104 -6.86 6.40 -10.20
N TRP A 105 -7.37 5.66 -9.20
CA TRP A 105 -7.31 6.03 -7.80
C TRP A 105 -5.94 5.73 -7.21
N TRP A 106 -5.46 6.64 -6.36
CA TRP A 106 -4.20 6.55 -5.64
C TRP A 106 -4.33 5.55 -4.48
N MET A 107 -3.28 4.76 -4.25
CA MET A 107 -3.15 3.87 -3.10
C MET A 107 -2.26 4.50 -2.03
N HIS A 108 -2.32 3.99 -0.81
CA HIS A 108 -1.64 4.57 0.34
C HIS A 108 -0.75 3.56 1.05
N TRP A 109 0.27 4.07 1.74
CA TRP A 109 1.19 3.26 2.57
C TRP A 109 1.69 4.02 3.80
N ALA A 110 0.93 5.00 4.30
CA ALA A 110 1.32 5.83 5.43
C ALA A 110 1.44 5.01 6.72
N ASN A 111 0.49 4.11 6.97
CA ASN A 111 0.51 3.23 8.13
C ASN A 111 1.65 2.21 8.06
N TRP A 112 1.98 1.71 6.86
CA TRP A 112 3.14 0.87 6.65
C TRP A 112 4.45 1.59 6.96
N ASN A 113 4.63 2.82 6.49
CA ASN A 113 5.81 3.61 6.79
C ASN A 113 5.96 3.87 8.29
N LEU A 114 4.85 4.16 8.98
CA LEU A 114 4.85 4.32 10.44
C LEU A 114 5.20 3.00 11.14
N ALA A 115 4.60 1.89 10.74
CA ALA A 115 4.85 0.58 11.34
C ALA A 115 6.30 0.11 11.13
N SER A 116 6.86 0.33 9.93
CA SER A 116 8.21 -0.09 9.55
C SER A 116 9.32 0.81 10.09
N SER A 117 9.00 2.02 10.56
CA SER A 117 9.98 2.93 11.15
C SER A 117 10.29 2.63 12.63
N GLY A 118 9.53 1.74 13.26
CA GLY A 118 9.68 1.37 14.67
C GLY A 118 9.95 -0.13 14.85
N ASP A 119 10.06 -0.54 16.10
CA ASP A 119 10.34 -1.91 16.54
C ASP A 119 9.12 -2.83 16.56
N THR A 120 7.93 -2.32 16.22
CA THR A 120 6.69 -3.08 16.37
C THR A 120 6.60 -4.25 15.40
N LEU A 121 7.12 -4.11 14.20
CA LEU A 121 7.11 -5.19 13.21
C LEU A 121 7.93 -6.39 13.66
N ASP A 122 9.00 -6.20 14.45
CA ASP A 122 9.83 -7.30 14.99
C ASP A 122 9.05 -8.26 15.90
N HIS A 123 7.89 -7.81 16.38
CA HIS A 123 6.99 -8.60 17.22
C HIS A 123 5.83 -9.26 16.44
N PHE A 124 5.74 -9.05 15.12
CA PHE A 124 4.82 -9.80 14.27
C PHE A 124 5.40 -11.19 13.93
N PRO A 125 4.56 -12.18 13.62
CA PRO A 125 5.02 -13.42 13.00
C PRO A 125 5.76 -13.12 11.70
N ILE A 126 6.92 -13.74 11.48
CA ILE A 126 7.79 -13.46 10.32
C ILE A 126 7.07 -13.65 8.98
N THR A 127 6.19 -14.65 8.89
CA THR A 127 5.37 -14.89 7.69
C THR A 127 4.46 -13.72 7.38
N GLU A 128 3.82 -13.16 8.40
CA GLU A 128 2.93 -12.00 8.27
C GLU A 128 3.70 -10.72 7.90
N GLN A 129 4.90 -10.52 8.49
CA GLN A 129 5.79 -9.42 8.09
C GLN A 129 6.12 -9.48 6.59
N LEU A 130 6.49 -10.66 6.09
CA LEU A 130 6.87 -10.85 4.69
C LEU A 130 5.69 -10.62 3.74
N GLU A 131 4.48 -11.06 4.11
CA GLU A 131 3.27 -10.81 3.31
C GLU A 131 2.92 -9.33 3.26
N PHE A 132 2.92 -8.62 4.39
CA PHE A 132 2.73 -7.18 4.42
C PHE A 132 3.81 -6.46 3.59
N ALA A 133 5.08 -6.79 3.78
CA ALA A 133 6.18 -6.16 3.05
C ALA A 133 6.03 -6.35 1.54
N SER A 134 5.71 -7.57 1.09
CA SER A 134 5.51 -7.89 -0.33
C SER A 134 4.32 -7.15 -0.93
N LEU A 135 3.21 -7.04 -0.18
CA LEU A 135 2.02 -6.32 -0.64
C LEU A 135 2.29 -4.82 -0.75
N TYR A 136 2.89 -4.19 0.26
CA TYR A 136 3.22 -2.77 0.22
C TYR A 136 4.29 -2.41 -0.81
N ASP A 137 5.25 -3.29 -1.06
CA ASP A 137 6.20 -3.13 -2.16
C ASP A 137 5.47 -3.17 -3.51
N GLY A 138 4.55 -4.11 -3.68
CA GLY A 138 3.65 -4.17 -4.84
C GLY A 138 2.83 -2.88 -5.02
N ILE A 139 2.23 -2.36 -3.95
CA ILE A 139 1.47 -1.10 -3.96
C ILE A 139 2.34 0.07 -4.42
N LYS A 140 3.54 0.26 -3.84
CA LYS A 140 4.46 1.34 -4.20
C LYS A 140 4.88 1.30 -5.66
N HIS A 141 5.16 0.10 -6.19
CA HIS A 141 5.49 -0.05 -7.60
C HIS A 141 4.32 0.28 -8.53
N ARG A 142 3.10 -0.09 -8.16
CA ARG A 142 1.91 0.21 -8.97
C ARG A 142 1.53 1.67 -8.89
N GLU A 143 1.75 2.31 -7.76
CA GLU A 143 1.53 3.74 -7.60
C GLU A 143 2.35 4.56 -8.59
N ALA A 144 3.63 4.23 -8.77
CA ALA A 144 4.48 4.88 -9.77
C ALA A 144 3.98 4.70 -11.21
N ASP A 145 3.39 3.53 -11.54
CA ASP A 145 2.75 3.30 -12.85
C ASP A 145 1.45 4.11 -12.99
N ILE A 146 0.65 4.21 -11.93
CA ILE A 146 -0.60 4.98 -11.86
C ILE A 146 -0.31 6.48 -12.02
N GLU A 147 0.67 7.00 -11.28
CA GLU A 147 1.13 8.39 -11.39
C GLU A 147 1.55 8.72 -12.83
N THR A 148 2.41 7.88 -13.41
CA THR A 148 2.85 8.06 -14.79
C THR A 148 1.67 8.03 -15.78
N ALA A 149 0.71 7.13 -15.60
CA ALA A 149 -0.47 7.04 -16.46
C ALA A 149 -1.36 8.28 -16.33
N THR A 150 -1.52 8.81 -15.11
CA THR A 150 -2.29 10.02 -14.83
C THR A 150 -1.64 11.24 -15.49
N ASP A 151 -0.31 11.40 -15.35
CA ASP A 151 0.43 12.49 -16.00
C ASP A 151 0.32 12.45 -17.53
N LEU A 152 0.45 11.24 -18.10
CA LEU A 152 0.28 11.05 -19.54
C LEU A 152 -1.15 11.37 -19.99
N GLY A 153 -2.16 11.02 -19.20
CA GLY A 153 -3.55 11.35 -19.45
C GLY A 153 -3.77 12.87 -19.50
N GLN A 154 -3.21 13.61 -18.54
CA GLN A 154 -3.23 15.08 -18.54
C GLN A 154 -2.50 15.67 -19.73
N GLN A 155 -1.33 15.13 -20.13
CA GLN A 155 -0.63 15.55 -21.33
C GLN A 155 -1.49 15.33 -22.58
N VAL A 156 -2.15 14.18 -22.73
CA VAL A 156 -3.07 13.88 -23.83
C VAL A 156 -4.18 14.94 -23.87
N HIS A 157 -4.82 15.24 -22.73
CA HIS A 157 -5.88 16.23 -22.65
C HIS A 157 -5.42 17.63 -23.12
N GLY A 158 -4.19 18.04 -22.70
CA GLY A 158 -3.57 19.29 -23.12
C GLY A 158 -3.20 19.34 -24.61
N LEU A 159 -2.90 18.19 -25.24
CA LEU A 159 -2.52 18.11 -26.65
C LEU A 159 -3.69 18.03 -27.62
N ILE A 160 -4.88 17.61 -27.18
CA ILE A 160 -6.07 17.51 -28.06
C ILE A 160 -6.36 18.83 -28.79
N PRO A 161 -6.42 20.01 -28.13
CA PRO A 161 -6.68 21.28 -28.80
C PRO A 161 -5.56 21.71 -29.76
N LEU A 162 -4.36 21.17 -29.61
CA LEU A 162 -3.17 21.48 -30.43
C LEU A 162 -2.99 20.51 -31.62
N ALA A 163 -3.85 19.52 -31.74
CA ALA A 163 -3.75 18.48 -32.77
C ALA A 163 -4.45 18.83 -34.11
N ASP A 164 -4.54 20.13 -34.42
CA ASP A 164 -5.15 20.61 -35.66
C ASP A 164 -4.32 20.28 -36.91
N ASP A 165 -3.01 20.27 -36.78
CA ASP A 165 -2.08 20.00 -37.86
C ASP A 165 -1.45 18.59 -37.77
N ALA A 166 -0.68 18.21 -38.78
CA ALA A 166 -0.02 16.92 -38.84
C ALA A 166 1.09 16.77 -37.78
N ALA A 167 1.69 17.84 -37.29
CA ALA A 167 2.73 17.81 -36.27
C ALA A 167 2.12 17.56 -34.89
N GLY A 168 1.09 18.32 -34.50
CA GLY A 168 0.37 18.14 -33.24
C GLY A 168 -0.26 16.75 -33.14
N ARG A 169 -0.84 16.21 -34.23
CA ARG A 169 -1.37 14.84 -34.27
C ARG A 169 -0.28 13.77 -34.08
N ARG A 170 0.92 13.96 -34.62
CA ARG A 170 2.04 13.03 -34.37
C ARG A 170 2.48 13.05 -32.92
N GLU A 171 2.56 14.23 -32.32
CA GLU A 171 2.92 14.38 -30.90
C GLU A 171 1.86 13.73 -29.99
N LEU A 172 0.59 14.03 -30.21
CA LEU A 172 -0.53 13.39 -29.49
C LEU A 172 -0.44 11.85 -29.56
N ARG A 173 -0.24 11.30 -30.75
CA ARG A 173 -0.10 9.84 -30.94
C ARG A 173 1.09 9.24 -30.22
N ALA A 174 2.22 9.96 -30.14
CA ALA A 174 3.38 9.49 -29.38
C ALA A 174 3.08 9.39 -27.89
N VAL A 175 2.33 10.37 -27.32
CA VAL A 175 1.90 10.34 -25.91
C VAL A 175 0.86 9.24 -25.68
N LEU A 176 -0.12 9.09 -26.60
CA LEU A 176 -1.13 8.02 -26.52
C LEU A 176 -0.51 6.62 -26.53
N ALA A 177 0.53 6.38 -27.31
CA ALA A 177 1.23 5.10 -27.32
C ALA A 177 1.92 4.79 -25.97
N ARG A 178 2.51 5.80 -25.34
CA ARG A 178 3.10 5.68 -24.00
C ARG A 178 2.03 5.40 -22.95
N LEU A 179 0.92 6.13 -23.00
CA LEU A 179 -0.22 5.96 -22.10
C LEU A 179 -0.83 4.56 -22.23
N ALA A 180 -1.03 4.06 -23.47
CA ALA A 180 -1.50 2.70 -23.70
C ALA A 180 -0.60 1.65 -23.05
N GLY A 181 0.72 1.83 -23.18
CA GLY A 181 1.71 0.97 -22.51
C GLY A 181 1.59 0.96 -21.00
N LYS A 182 1.36 2.12 -20.37
CA LYS A 182 1.18 2.24 -18.91
C LYS A 182 -0.14 1.64 -18.42
N ILE A 183 -1.24 1.88 -19.11
CA ILE A 183 -2.54 1.24 -18.81
C ILE A 183 -2.41 -0.29 -18.92
N GLN A 184 -1.68 -0.80 -19.91
CA GLN A 184 -1.43 -2.22 -20.05
C GLN A 184 -0.56 -2.76 -18.90
N ALA A 185 0.49 -2.04 -18.49
CA ALA A 185 1.35 -2.43 -17.36
C ALA A 185 0.57 -2.52 -16.05
N VAL A 186 -0.31 -1.55 -15.77
CA VAL A 186 -1.21 -1.59 -14.61
C VAL A 186 -2.11 -2.82 -14.66
N ALA A 187 -2.77 -3.06 -15.80
CA ALA A 187 -3.72 -4.17 -15.98
C ALA A 187 -3.08 -5.56 -15.84
N GLN A 188 -1.85 -5.74 -16.29
CA GLN A 188 -1.14 -7.03 -16.22
C GLN A 188 -0.84 -7.48 -14.79
N ASN A 189 -0.87 -6.59 -13.82
CA ASN A 189 -0.55 -6.89 -12.43
C ASN A 189 -1.78 -7.24 -11.57
N ASP A 190 -2.98 -7.28 -12.13
CA ASP A 190 -4.21 -7.54 -11.36
C ASP A 190 -4.14 -8.87 -10.59
N SER A 191 -3.75 -9.95 -11.24
CA SER A 191 -3.65 -11.25 -10.59
C SER A 191 -2.58 -11.31 -9.48
N TYR A 192 -1.50 -10.54 -9.62
CA TYR A 192 -0.46 -10.42 -8.60
C TYR A 192 -1.02 -9.69 -7.38
N MET A 193 -1.59 -8.51 -7.56
CA MET A 193 -2.13 -7.69 -6.46
C MET A 193 -3.25 -8.43 -5.71
N ARG A 194 -4.20 -9.05 -6.42
CA ARG A 194 -5.28 -9.82 -5.79
C ARG A 194 -4.75 -10.96 -4.92
N ARG A 195 -3.77 -11.72 -5.39
CA ARG A 195 -3.16 -12.81 -4.61
C ARG A 195 -2.52 -12.31 -3.31
N HIS A 196 -1.84 -11.17 -3.33
CA HIS A 196 -1.21 -10.61 -2.13
C HIS A 196 -2.26 -10.05 -1.15
N PHE A 197 -3.31 -9.37 -1.63
CA PHE A 197 -4.44 -8.98 -0.78
C PHE A 197 -5.12 -10.19 -0.14
N ASP A 198 -5.31 -11.26 -0.89
CA ASP A 198 -5.93 -12.51 -0.40
C ASP A 198 -5.03 -13.23 0.61
N ALA A 199 -3.71 -13.27 0.39
CA ALA A 199 -2.74 -13.87 1.30
C ALA A 199 -2.75 -13.21 2.69
N VAL A 200 -2.88 -11.88 2.73
CA VAL A 200 -3.02 -11.12 3.99
C VAL A 200 -4.44 -11.22 4.56
N GLY A 201 -5.42 -11.67 3.79
CA GLY A 201 -6.82 -11.77 4.20
C GLY A 201 -7.57 -10.43 4.20
N VAL A 202 -7.09 -9.45 3.43
CA VAL A 202 -7.70 -8.13 3.31
C VAL A 202 -9.03 -8.22 2.57
N LYS A 203 -10.08 -7.59 3.09
CA LYS A 203 -11.36 -7.38 2.40
C LYS A 203 -11.44 -5.95 1.87
N PRO A 204 -12.06 -5.72 0.70
CA PRO A 204 -12.20 -4.36 0.18
C PRO A 204 -13.11 -3.52 1.10
N ASP A 205 -12.66 -2.29 1.40
CA ASP A 205 -13.42 -1.29 2.15
C ASP A 205 -13.57 -0.04 1.28
N ARG A 206 -14.80 0.38 1.03
CA ARG A 206 -15.16 1.53 0.21
C ARG A 206 -15.64 2.74 1.01
N SER A 207 -15.49 2.73 2.34
CA SER A 207 -16.01 3.78 3.21
C SER A 207 -15.45 5.16 2.88
N ASP A 208 -14.19 5.24 2.45
CA ASP A 208 -13.48 6.51 2.26
C ASP A 208 -13.73 7.18 0.89
N PHE A 209 -14.18 6.44 -0.12
CA PHE A 209 -14.32 6.97 -1.49
C PHE A 209 -15.64 6.60 -2.19
N ALA A 210 -16.57 5.98 -1.48
CA ALA A 210 -17.86 5.59 -2.04
C ALA A 210 -18.66 6.77 -2.63
N ALA A 211 -18.52 7.98 -2.06
CA ALA A 211 -19.14 9.19 -2.56
C ALA A 211 -18.50 9.67 -3.88
N ASP A 212 -17.16 9.64 -3.95
CA ASP A 212 -16.41 10.08 -5.14
C ASP A 212 -16.57 9.07 -6.31
N ASP A 213 -16.72 7.77 -6.00
CA ASP A 213 -16.92 6.71 -6.99
C ASP A 213 -18.33 6.77 -7.64
N ALA A 214 -19.31 7.41 -6.98
CA ALA A 214 -20.65 7.59 -7.51
C ALA A 214 -20.70 8.60 -8.68
N ASP A 215 -19.81 9.59 -8.68
CA ASP A 215 -19.68 10.62 -9.71
C ASP A 215 -18.62 10.27 -10.77
N ALA A 216 -17.80 9.23 -10.55
CA ALA A 216 -16.82 8.78 -11.52
C ALA A 216 -17.52 8.27 -12.79
N PRO A 217 -17.00 8.59 -13.99
CA PRO A 217 -17.59 8.12 -15.24
C PRO A 217 -17.53 6.59 -15.28
N GLN A 218 -18.69 5.98 -15.08
CA GLN A 218 -18.78 4.52 -15.10
C GLN A 218 -18.54 3.98 -16.50
N CYS A 219 -17.69 2.97 -16.59
CA CYS A 219 -17.46 2.22 -17.80
C CYS A 219 -18.74 1.46 -18.17
N LYS A 220 -19.65 2.10 -18.91
CA LYS A 220 -20.76 1.38 -19.54
C LYS A 220 -20.15 0.55 -20.67
N GLY A 221 -20.19 -0.78 -20.46
CA GLY A 221 -19.72 -1.77 -21.41
C GLY A 221 -20.41 -1.70 -22.77
#